data_5b84f0e806562e41f78a092669bc06c7
#
_entry.id   5b84f0e806562e41f78a092669bc06c7
#
_cell.length_a   1.000
_cell.length_b   1.000
_cell.length_c   1.000
_cell.angle_alpha   90.00
_cell.angle_beta   90.00
_cell.angle_gamma   90.00
#
_symmetry.space_group_name_H-M   'P 1'
#
loop_
_entity.id
_entity.type
_entity.pdbx_description
1 polymer ?
#
loop_
_entity_poly.entity_id
_entity_poly.type
_entity_poly.pdbx_seq_one_letter_code
_entity_poly.pdbx_strand_id
1 'polypeptide(L)'
;ARSATLTQAGVAKAEKHFGVENLMDPENMTLLHHINQAIRANGLMQRDVDYVVKDDQIIIVDEFTGRLMIGRRYNEGLHQAIEAKEGVTVAKESKTLASITFQNYFRLYNKLSGMTGTAATEESEFREIYNLDVIEIPTNRPVIRKDYDDYVYTTAKGKYHAVIDQIVECHDKGQPVLVGTVSIEKSELLSQMLLRRGIQHTVLNAKFHEKEAEIVAQAGKLGAVTIATNMAGRGTDIMLGGNAEFMAKHDMKKAGYEDEQISIATSYFDTEDEEVLALRKTYADLLQKHKEAIRPEAERVREVGGLYIIGTERHESRRIDNQLRG
;
A
#
# COMPACT_ATOMS: atom_id res chain seq x y z
N ALA A 1 25.20 4.16 -6.26
CA ALA A 1 24.36 5.28 -6.66
C ALA A 1 23.98 5.13 -8.13
N ARG A 2 22.69 5.23 -8.47
CA ARG A 2 22.24 5.26 -9.87
C ARG A 2 22.62 6.63 -10.46
N SER A 3 23.68 6.70 -11.28
CA SER A 3 24.09 7.92 -11.96
C SER A 3 24.42 7.60 -13.43
N ALA A 4 24.10 8.53 -14.31
CA ALA A 4 24.45 8.48 -15.71
C ALA A 4 25.00 9.84 -16.13
N THR A 5 26.15 9.85 -16.79
CA THR A 5 26.84 11.06 -17.23
C THR A 5 27.30 10.90 -18.69
N LEU A 6 27.45 12.01 -19.39
CA LEU A 6 28.02 12.04 -20.72
C LEU A 6 29.50 11.62 -20.69
N THR A 7 29.87 10.74 -21.61
CA THR A 7 31.28 10.50 -21.95
C THR A 7 31.80 11.60 -22.88
N GLN A 8 33.13 11.73 -23.07
CA GLN A 8 33.68 12.66 -24.03
C GLN A 8 33.13 12.46 -25.45
N ALA A 9 32.97 11.21 -25.88
CA ALA A 9 32.34 10.89 -27.16
C ALA A 9 30.87 11.27 -27.21
N GLY A 10 30.14 11.21 -26.06
CA GLY A 10 28.79 11.67 -25.92
C GLY A 10 28.66 13.19 -26.03
N VAL A 11 29.57 13.93 -25.40
CA VAL A 11 29.68 15.39 -25.51
C VAL A 11 29.84 15.81 -26.98
N ALA A 12 30.82 15.26 -27.68
CA ALA A 12 31.10 15.56 -29.10
C ALA A 12 29.89 15.26 -30.02
N LYS A 13 29.15 14.18 -29.74
CA LYS A 13 27.88 13.89 -30.46
C LYS A 13 26.77 14.90 -30.18
N ALA A 14 26.66 15.32 -28.94
CA ALA A 14 25.67 16.31 -28.53
C ALA A 14 25.97 17.69 -29.16
N GLU A 15 27.23 18.15 -29.09
CA GLU A 15 27.70 19.37 -29.73
C GLU A 15 27.38 19.38 -31.21
N LYS A 16 27.70 18.32 -31.93
CA LYS A 16 27.40 18.17 -33.35
C LYS A 16 25.88 18.19 -33.63
N HIS A 17 25.09 17.52 -32.79
CA HIS A 17 23.64 17.42 -32.98
C HIS A 17 22.93 18.75 -32.77
N PHE A 18 23.33 19.48 -31.73
CA PHE A 18 22.72 20.77 -31.37
C PHE A 18 23.38 21.97 -32.01
N GLY A 19 24.49 21.77 -32.77
CA GLY A 19 25.18 22.82 -33.48
C GLY A 19 25.91 23.83 -32.55
N VAL A 20 26.39 23.38 -31.40
CA VAL A 20 27.12 24.19 -30.43
C VAL A 20 28.61 23.82 -30.47
N GLU A 21 29.51 24.81 -30.34
CA GLU A 21 30.97 24.57 -30.38
C GLU A 21 31.48 23.94 -29.08
N ASN A 22 30.95 24.35 -27.93
CA ASN A 22 31.34 23.81 -26.63
C ASN A 22 30.10 23.70 -25.70
N LEU A 23 29.71 22.50 -25.38
CA LEU A 23 28.55 22.22 -24.52
C LEU A 23 28.75 22.69 -23.09
N MET A 24 30.01 22.86 -22.64
CA MET A 24 30.34 23.28 -21.26
C MET A 24 30.39 24.81 -21.10
N ASP A 25 30.20 25.59 -22.14
CA ASP A 25 30.15 27.03 -22.03
C ASP A 25 28.96 27.51 -21.19
N PRO A 26 29.08 28.62 -20.43
CA PRO A 26 28.02 29.16 -19.60
C PRO A 26 26.70 29.40 -20.36
N GLU A 27 26.78 29.78 -21.63
CA GLU A 27 25.61 30.00 -22.50
C GLU A 27 24.86 28.70 -22.79
N ASN A 28 25.53 27.55 -22.77
CA ASN A 28 24.99 26.23 -23.09
C ASN A 28 24.60 25.41 -21.85
N MET A 29 24.72 25.97 -20.63
CA MET A 29 24.45 25.25 -19.39
C MET A 29 23.01 24.73 -19.29
N THR A 30 22.04 25.48 -19.79
CA THR A 30 20.64 25.07 -19.83
C THR A 30 20.45 23.85 -20.75
N LEU A 31 21.11 23.87 -21.93
CA LEU A 31 21.08 22.76 -22.87
C LEU A 31 21.74 21.51 -22.26
N LEU A 32 22.92 21.67 -21.64
CA LEU A 32 23.61 20.60 -20.94
C LEU A 32 22.74 20.00 -19.84
N HIS A 33 22.02 20.84 -19.09
CA HIS A 33 21.10 20.37 -18.06
C HIS A 33 19.98 19.51 -18.68
N HIS A 34 19.33 19.96 -19.75
CA HIS A 34 18.28 19.19 -20.41
C HIS A 34 18.79 17.85 -20.99
N ILE A 35 19.99 17.86 -21.56
CA ILE A 35 20.62 16.63 -22.06
C ILE A 35 20.86 15.64 -20.93
N ASN A 36 21.37 16.11 -19.78
CA ASN A 36 21.58 15.26 -18.60
C ASN A 36 20.26 14.68 -18.07
N GLN A 37 19.18 15.46 -18.03
CA GLN A 37 17.88 14.94 -17.62
C GLN A 37 17.32 13.92 -18.62
N ALA A 38 17.51 14.13 -19.92
CA ALA A 38 17.12 13.18 -20.95
C ALA A 38 17.88 11.84 -20.82
N ILE A 39 19.19 11.90 -20.52
CA ILE A 39 20.01 10.70 -20.27
C ILE A 39 19.53 9.96 -19.02
N ARG A 40 19.24 10.69 -17.94
CA ARG A 40 18.67 10.09 -16.70
C ARG A 40 17.33 9.43 -16.98
N ALA A 41 16.43 10.11 -17.69
CA ALA A 41 15.10 9.60 -18.03
C ALA A 41 15.18 8.30 -18.86
N ASN A 42 16.09 8.25 -19.87
CA ASN A 42 16.20 7.11 -20.76
C ASN A 42 17.07 5.97 -20.19
N GLY A 43 18.14 6.32 -19.46
CA GLY A 43 19.14 5.35 -19.00
C GLY A 43 18.89 4.79 -17.60
N LEU A 44 18.22 5.53 -16.72
CA LEU A 44 18.05 5.14 -15.31
C LEU A 44 16.60 4.89 -14.93
N MET A 45 15.65 5.64 -15.51
CA MET A 45 14.25 5.56 -15.11
C MET A 45 13.50 4.48 -15.91
N GLN A 46 12.92 3.53 -15.21
CA GLN A 46 12.24 2.38 -15.81
C GLN A 46 10.73 2.47 -15.60
N ARG A 47 9.98 2.29 -16.69
CA ARG A 47 8.53 2.17 -16.65
C ARG A 47 8.13 0.93 -15.84
N ASP A 48 7.02 1.04 -15.10
CA ASP A 48 6.45 0.02 -14.21
C ASP A 48 7.36 -0.38 -13.01
N VAL A 49 8.47 0.35 -12.81
CA VAL A 49 9.36 0.24 -11.64
C VAL A 49 9.48 1.57 -10.92
N ASP A 50 9.98 2.61 -11.61
CA ASP A 50 10.17 3.94 -11.02
C ASP A 50 8.95 4.84 -11.23
N TYR A 51 8.16 4.58 -12.27
CA TYR A 51 6.93 5.30 -12.62
C TYR A 51 5.98 4.43 -13.46
N VAL A 52 4.71 4.79 -13.48
CA VAL A 52 3.69 4.23 -14.39
C VAL A 52 3.13 5.33 -15.31
N VAL A 53 2.60 4.92 -16.46
CA VAL A 53 1.90 5.80 -17.39
C VAL A 53 0.41 5.52 -17.31
N LYS A 54 -0.38 6.49 -16.87
CA LYS A 54 -1.84 6.36 -16.74
C LYS A 54 -2.50 7.70 -17.11
N ASP A 55 -3.56 7.66 -17.90
CA ASP A 55 -4.37 8.82 -18.29
C ASP A 55 -3.54 10.00 -18.86
N ASP A 56 -2.63 9.69 -19.76
CA ASP A 56 -1.68 10.66 -20.37
C ASP A 56 -0.77 11.36 -19.35
N GLN A 57 -0.50 10.70 -18.20
CA GLN A 57 0.33 11.25 -17.14
C GLN A 57 1.37 10.23 -16.66
N ILE A 58 2.49 10.76 -16.19
CA ILE A 58 3.50 10.00 -15.45
C ILE A 58 3.19 10.07 -13.96
N ILE A 59 3.02 8.93 -13.33
CA ILE A 59 2.82 8.81 -11.88
C ILE A 59 4.01 8.10 -11.26
N ILE A 60 4.65 8.74 -10.30
CA ILE A 60 5.82 8.20 -9.59
C ILE A 60 5.40 6.98 -8.77
N VAL A 61 6.23 5.95 -8.78
CA VAL A 61 6.13 4.79 -7.88
C VAL A 61 7.15 4.97 -6.74
N ASP A 62 6.69 4.88 -5.51
CA ASP A 62 7.57 4.93 -4.34
C ASP A 62 8.47 3.70 -4.29
N GLU A 63 9.78 3.89 -4.22
CA GLU A 63 10.77 2.81 -4.26
C GLU A 63 10.63 1.81 -3.11
N PHE A 64 10.19 2.28 -1.93
CA PHE A 64 10.10 1.45 -0.72
C PHE A 64 8.73 0.78 -0.58
N THR A 65 7.66 1.49 -0.89
CA THR A 65 6.29 1.00 -0.72
C THR A 65 5.65 0.53 -2.02
N GLY A 66 6.21 0.94 -3.18
CA GLY A 66 5.66 0.72 -4.52
C GLY A 66 4.33 1.46 -4.76
N ARG A 67 3.91 2.34 -3.83
CA ARG A 67 2.67 3.10 -3.96
C ARG A 67 2.77 4.17 -5.03
N LEU A 68 1.65 4.40 -5.70
CA LEU A 68 1.53 5.48 -6.66
C LEU A 68 1.47 6.84 -5.94
N MET A 69 2.41 7.73 -6.28
CA MET A 69 2.53 9.06 -5.68
C MET A 69 1.81 10.09 -6.57
N ILE A 70 0.48 10.08 -6.55
CA ILE A 70 -0.35 10.98 -7.35
C ILE A 70 -0.07 12.44 -6.97
N GLY A 71 0.08 13.30 -7.98
CA GLY A 71 0.35 14.74 -7.80
C GLY A 71 1.80 15.09 -7.49
N ARG A 72 2.69 14.11 -7.23
CA ARG A 72 4.13 14.34 -7.11
C ARG A 72 4.82 14.30 -8.47
N ARG A 73 5.86 15.11 -8.60
CA ARG A 73 6.70 15.19 -9.81
C ARG A 73 8.16 15.16 -9.43
N TYR A 74 9.00 14.57 -10.28
CA TYR A 74 10.45 14.68 -10.16
C TYR A 74 10.87 16.11 -10.43
N ASN A 75 11.87 16.58 -9.71
CA ASN A 75 12.40 17.93 -9.82
C ASN A 75 13.36 18.11 -11.01
N GLU A 76 13.74 19.36 -11.26
CA GLU A 76 14.82 19.74 -12.19
C GLU A 76 14.59 19.31 -13.65
N GLY A 77 13.35 19.22 -14.08
CA GLY A 77 13.01 18.83 -15.46
C GLY A 77 13.05 17.32 -15.74
N LEU A 78 13.40 16.48 -14.76
CA LEU A 78 13.42 15.02 -14.95
C LEU A 78 12.02 14.47 -15.29
N HIS A 79 10.98 15.00 -14.64
CA HIS A 79 9.62 14.55 -14.90
C HIS A 79 9.21 14.85 -16.34
N GLN A 80 9.50 16.06 -16.83
CA GLN A 80 9.25 16.45 -18.22
C GLN A 80 10.05 15.61 -19.22
N ALA A 81 11.29 15.24 -18.86
CA ALA A 81 12.10 14.35 -19.69
C ALA A 81 11.51 12.94 -19.77
N ILE A 82 10.88 12.45 -18.70
CA ILE A 82 10.17 11.16 -18.71
C ILE A 82 8.85 11.28 -19.49
N GLU A 83 8.10 12.39 -19.33
CA GLU A 83 6.90 12.66 -20.13
C GLU A 83 7.23 12.65 -21.63
N ALA A 84 8.30 13.32 -22.02
CA ALA A 84 8.77 13.33 -23.43
C ALA A 84 9.23 11.92 -23.91
N LYS A 85 9.91 11.16 -23.04
CA LYS A 85 10.33 9.77 -23.34
C LYS A 85 9.13 8.86 -23.64
N GLU A 86 8.05 8.98 -22.86
CA GLU A 86 6.86 8.15 -22.98
C GLU A 86 5.84 8.70 -23.99
N GLY A 87 6.09 9.89 -24.56
CA GLY A 87 5.21 10.52 -25.55
C GLY A 87 3.89 11.02 -24.99
N VAL A 88 3.81 11.27 -23.68
CA VAL A 88 2.66 11.88 -23.02
C VAL A 88 2.76 13.40 -23.04
N THR A 89 1.68 14.10 -22.72
CA THR A 89 1.68 15.57 -22.65
C THR A 89 2.67 16.09 -21.63
N VAL A 90 3.64 16.92 -22.06
CA VAL A 90 4.61 17.56 -21.17
C VAL A 90 3.96 18.70 -20.40
N ALA A 91 3.76 18.50 -19.10
CA ALA A 91 3.14 19.52 -18.24
C ALA A 91 4.15 20.56 -17.75
N LYS A 92 3.63 21.75 -17.40
CA LYS A 92 4.47 22.81 -16.82
C LYS A 92 5.08 22.36 -15.48
N GLU A 93 6.28 22.83 -15.20
CA GLU A 93 6.92 22.58 -13.91
C GLU A 93 6.15 23.27 -12.79
N SER A 94 5.89 22.52 -11.71
CA SER A 94 5.32 23.08 -10.48
C SER A 94 6.44 23.60 -9.60
N LYS A 95 6.40 24.88 -9.24
CA LYS A 95 7.36 25.46 -8.30
C LYS A 95 6.87 25.25 -6.87
N THR A 96 7.63 24.51 -6.07
CA THR A 96 7.38 24.43 -4.62
C THR A 96 7.68 25.78 -4.00
N LEU A 97 6.66 26.47 -3.47
CA LEU A 97 6.81 27.77 -2.83
C LEU A 97 7.32 27.66 -1.40
N ALA A 98 6.87 26.64 -0.68
CA ALA A 98 7.26 26.34 0.69
C ALA A 98 7.04 24.87 1.01
N SER A 99 7.78 24.36 1.97
CA SER A 99 7.58 23.03 2.55
C SER A 99 7.47 23.14 4.07
N ILE A 100 6.65 22.28 4.66
CA ILE A 100 6.48 22.16 6.10
C ILE A 100 6.54 20.67 6.47
N THR A 101 7.14 20.33 7.60
CA THR A 101 7.09 18.97 8.13
C THR A 101 5.71 18.67 8.69
N PHE A 102 5.32 17.40 8.73
CA PHE A 102 4.06 16.98 9.35
C PHE A 102 3.98 17.40 10.82
N GLN A 103 5.08 17.30 11.55
CA GLN A 103 5.15 17.71 12.95
C GLN A 103 4.79 19.18 13.11
N ASN A 104 5.42 20.06 12.33
CA ASN A 104 5.13 21.51 12.39
C ASN A 104 3.73 21.83 11.90
N TYR A 105 3.24 21.13 10.87
CA TYR A 105 1.89 21.34 10.36
C TYR A 105 0.82 21.01 11.43
N PHE A 106 0.92 19.86 12.08
CA PHE A 106 -0.05 19.48 13.11
C PHE A 106 0.05 20.31 14.39
N ARG A 107 1.23 20.85 14.71
CA ARG A 107 1.41 21.79 15.82
C ARG A 107 0.70 23.14 15.64
N LEU A 108 0.24 23.45 14.43
CA LEU A 108 -0.56 24.66 14.17
C LEU A 108 -2.00 24.56 14.72
N TYR A 109 -2.47 23.38 15.03
CA TYR A 109 -3.83 23.18 15.54
C TYR A 109 -3.88 23.34 17.05
N ASN A 110 -4.86 24.12 17.52
CA ASN A 110 -5.09 24.35 18.96
C ASN A 110 -5.63 23.09 19.67
N LYS A 111 -6.39 22.25 18.96
CA LYS A 111 -6.88 20.96 19.43
C LYS A 111 -6.40 19.88 18.47
N LEU A 112 -5.64 18.95 18.98
CA LEU A 112 -5.10 17.83 18.22
C LEU A 112 -5.41 16.55 18.98
N SER A 113 -5.97 15.57 18.29
CA SER A 113 -6.17 14.21 18.81
C SER A 113 -6.10 13.21 17.68
N GLY A 114 -5.84 11.96 18.01
CA GLY A 114 -5.79 10.86 17.05
C GLY A 114 -6.11 9.55 17.71
N MET A 115 -6.33 8.52 16.90
CA MET A 115 -6.56 7.16 17.37
C MET A 115 -5.71 6.17 16.58
N THR A 116 -5.11 5.23 17.26
CA THR A 116 -4.39 4.11 16.65
C THR A 116 -4.29 2.96 17.64
N GLY A 117 -4.26 1.74 17.16
CA GLY A 117 -4.03 0.56 18.01
C GLY A 117 -2.58 0.41 18.50
N THR A 118 -1.65 1.28 18.09
CA THR A 118 -0.20 1.11 18.36
C THR A 118 0.46 2.36 18.95
N ALA A 119 -0.29 3.27 19.58
CA ALA A 119 0.27 4.52 20.11
C ALA A 119 1.12 4.33 21.37
N ALA A 120 0.82 3.35 22.22
CA ALA A 120 1.46 3.19 23.52
C ALA A 120 2.99 3.01 23.43
N THR A 121 3.50 2.38 22.37
CA THR A 121 4.95 2.22 22.13
C THR A 121 5.68 3.51 21.82
N GLU A 122 4.95 4.53 21.36
CA GLU A 122 5.49 5.82 20.88
C GLU A 122 5.00 7.00 21.76
N GLU A 123 4.51 6.72 22.98
CA GLU A 123 3.97 7.76 23.88
C GLU A 123 4.95 8.88 24.16
N SER A 124 6.23 8.54 24.37
CA SER A 124 7.28 9.54 24.61
C SER A 124 7.45 10.53 23.45
N GLU A 125 7.37 10.02 22.21
CA GLU A 125 7.42 10.85 21.00
C GLU A 125 6.20 11.76 20.87
N PHE A 126 4.99 11.25 21.12
CA PHE A 126 3.77 12.07 21.12
C PHE A 126 3.81 13.18 22.16
N ARG A 127 4.34 12.89 23.34
CA ARG A 127 4.51 13.90 24.40
C ARG A 127 5.56 14.95 24.04
N GLU A 128 6.70 14.54 23.51
CA GLU A 128 7.79 15.46 23.16
C GLU A 128 7.42 16.37 21.99
N ILE A 129 6.81 15.83 20.92
CA ILE A 129 6.53 16.59 19.69
C ILE A 129 5.25 17.42 19.80
N TYR A 130 4.19 16.83 20.36
CA TYR A 130 2.83 17.40 20.30
C TYR A 130 2.25 17.75 21.68
N ASN A 131 2.94 17.40 22.76
CA ASN A 131 2.44 17.51 24.13
C ASN A 131 1.12 16.75 24.34
N LEU A 132 1.02 15.55 23.73
CA LEU A 132 -0.13 14.67 23.84
C LEU A 132 0.17 13.48 24.73
N ASP A 133 -0.77 13.14 25.60
CA ASP A 133 -0.77 11.90 26.37
C ASP A 133 -1.44 10.78 25.58
N VAL A 134 -0.98 9.54 25.77
CA VAL A 134 -1.59 8.35 25.21
C VAL A 134 -2.49 7.70 26.25
N ILE A 135 -3.75 7.52 25.92
CA ILE A 135 -4.74 6.89 26.79
C ILE A 135 -5.16 5.55 26.17
N GLU A 136 -4.92 4.46 26.86
CA GLU A 136 -5.37 3.14 26.46
C GLU A 136 -6.85 2.98 26.79
N ILE A 137 -7.67 2.75 25.75
CA ILE A 137 -9.08 2.43 25.91
C ILE A 137 -9.22 0.92 25.91
N PRO A 138 -9.76 0.30 26.98
CA PRO A 138 -9.92 -1.15 27.05
C PRO A 138 -10.83 -1.66 25.93
N THR A 139 -10.55 -2.85 25.44
CA THR A 139 -11.33 -3.52 24.40
C THR A 139 -12.74 -3.84 24.90
N ASN A 140 -13.75 -3.73 24.02
CA ASN A 140 -15.15 -4.07 24.34
C ASN A 140 -15.32 -5.54 24.77
N ARG A 141 -14.50 -6.44 24.20
CA ARG A 141 -14.46 -7.86 24.56
C ARG A 141 -13.04 -8.26 24.91
N PRO A 142 -12.83 -9.28 25.78
CA PRO A 142 -11.49 -9.78 26.09
C PRO A 142 -10.74 -10.18 24.83
N VAL A 143 -9.44 -9.85 24.78
CA VAL A 143 -8.55 -10.30 23.71
C VAL A 143 -8.29 -11.78 23.88
N ILE A 144 -8.68 -12.58 22.91
CA ILE A 144 -8.48 -14.05 22.91
C ILE A 144 -7.35 -14.48 21.97
N ARG A 145 -6.69 -13.52 21.28
CA ARG A 145 -5.52 -13.78 20.43
C ARG A 145 -4.40 -14.42 21.26
N LYS A 146 -3.75 -15.43 20.67
CA LYS A 146 -2.58 -16.07 21.27
C LYS A 146 -1.34 -15.63 20.50
N ASP A 147 -0.44 -14.94 21.18
CA ASP A 147 0.86 -14.56 20.63
C ASP A 147 1.86 -15.68 20.99
N TYR A 148 2.43 -16.30 19.95
CA TYR A 148 3.46 -17.33 20.11
C TYR A 148 4.85 -16.70 20.18
N ASP A 149 5.79 -17.39 20.81
CA ASP A 149 7.19 -16.99 20.85
C ASP A 149 7.83 -17.02 19.44
N ASP A 150 8.89 -16.23 19.27
CA ASP A 150 9.64 -16.19 18.03
C ASP A 150 10.44 -17.49 17.83
N TYR A 151 10.40 -18.03 16.61
CA TYR A 151 11.23 -19.16 16.20
C TYR A 151 12.51 -18.67 15.55
N VAL A 152 13.67 -19.11 16.02
CA VAL A 152 14.98 -18.75 15.51
C VAL A 152 15.54 -19.87 14.64
N TYR A 153 15.99 -19.55 13.45
CA TYR A 153 16.54 -20.49 12.47
C TYR A 153 17.98 -20.15 12.13
N THR A 154 18.80 -21.15 11.91
CA THR A 154 20.21 -21.00 11.53
C THR A 154 20.41 -20.46 10.12
N THR A 155 19.42 -20.67 9.23
CA THR A 155 19.48 -20.20 7.83
C THR A 155 18.16 -19.62 7.38
N ALA A 156 18.22 -18.62 6.50
CA ALA A 156 17.01 -18.06 5.85
C ALA A 156 16.23 -19.13 5.07
N LYS A 157 16.91 -20.05 4.41
CA LYS A 157 16.28 -21.15 3.67
C LYS A 157 15.47 -22.05 4.61
N GLY A 158 16.03 -22.43 5.76
CA GLY A 158 15.33 -23.22 6.77
C GLY A 158 14.11 -22.51 7.32
N LYS A 159 14.22 -21.21 7.59
CA LYS A 159 13.09 -20.36 7.99
C LYS A 159 11.95 -20.40 6.96
N TYR A 160 12.24 -20.15 5.67
CA TYR A 160 11.20 -20.13 4.65
C TYR A 160 10.53 -21.49 4.44
N HIS A 161 11.27 -22.59 4.55
CA HIS A 161 10.66 -23.93 4.53
C HIS A 161 9.70 -24.13 5.69
N ALA A 162 10.08 -23.76 6.90
CA ALA A 162 9.22 -23.85 8.07
C ALA A 162 7.96 -22.97 7.94
N VAL A 163 8.08 -21.76 7.38
CA VAL A 163 6.94 -20.88 7.07
C VAL A 163 5.98 -21.57 6.11
N ILE A 164 6.49 -22.18 5.02
CA ILE A 164 5.67 -22.90 4.05
C ILE A 164 4.98 -24.11 4.70
N ASP A 165 5.68 -24.90 5.49
CA ASP A 165 5.11 -26.08 6.17
C ASP A 165 4.00 -25.64 7.15
N GLN A 166 4.16 -24.54 7.87
CA GLN A 166 3.12 -23.98 8.73
C GLN A 166 1.90 -23.49 7.94
N ILE A 167 2.11 -22.86 6.78
CA ILE A 167 1.01 -22.42 5.90
C ILE A 167 0.22 -23.66 5.40
N VAL A 168 0.91 -24.70 4.97
CA VAL A 168 0.28 -25.96 4.53
C VAL A 168 -0.56 -26.57 5.65
N GLU A 169 -0.01 -26.65 6.87
CA GLU A 169 -0.73 -27.20 8.02
C GLU A 169 -2.03 -26.41 8.32
N CYS A 170 -1.96 -25.08 8.27
CA CYS A 170 -3.14 -24.24 8.48
C CYS A 170 -4.15 -24.40 7.33
N HIS A 171 -3.67 -24.41 6.09
CA HIS A 171 -4.52 -24.55 4.90
C HIS A 171 -5.27 -25.89 4.90
N ASP A 172 -4.61 -26.99 5.26
CA ASP A 172 -5.23 -28.32 5.35
C ASP A 172 -6.35 -28.37 6.41
N LYS A 173 -6.25 -27.57 7.47
CA LYS A 173 -7.31 -27.38 8.48
C LYS A 173 -8.43 -26.42 8.04
N GLY A 174 -8.24 -25.73 6.92
CA GLY A 174 -9.12 -24.63 6.48
C GLY A 174 -8.90 -23.33 7.23
N GLN A 175 -7.84 -23.20 8.02
CA GLN A 175 -7.52 -21.97 8.75
C GLN A 175 -6.92 -20.92 7.81
N PRO A 176 -7.47 -19.69 7.75
CA PRO A 176 -6.88 -18.64 6.95
C PRO A 176 -5.54 -18.18 7.51
N VAL A 177 -4.60 -17.83 6.63
CA VAL A 177 -3.25 -17.42 6.97
C VAL A 177 -2.92 -16.08 6.34
N LEU A 178 -2.41 -15.16 7.15
CA LEU A 178 -1.80 -13.90 6.71
C LEU A 178 -0.30 -13.95 6.95
N VAL A 179 0.49 -13.84 5.90
CA VAL A 179 1.95 -13.85 5.97
C VAL A 179 2.50 -12.44 5.75
N GLY A 180 3.09 -11.85 6.77
CA GLY A 180 3.76 -10.57 6.70
C GLY A 180 5.22 -10.70 6.25
N THR A 181 5.62 -9.96 5.23
CA THR A 181 6.99 -9.86 4.73
C THR A 181 7.49 -8.42 4.76
N VAL A 182 8.79 -8.23 4.85
CA VAL A 182 9.41 -6.88 4.91
C VAL A 182 9.76 -6.32 3.54
N SER A 183 9.66 -7.11 2.46
CA SER A 183 9.94 -6.63 1.10
C SER A 183 9.15 -7.38 0.05
N ILE A 184 8.99 -6.73 -1.12
CA ILE A 184 8.32 -7.32 -2.28
C ILE A 184 9.04 -8.59 -2.75
N GLU A 185 10.37 -8.56 -2.79
CA GLU A 185 11.21 -9.71 -3.22
C GLU A 185 10.95 -10.96 -2.36
N LYS A 186 10.82 -10.77 -1.03
CA LYS A 186 10.53 -11.86 -0.10
C LYS A 186 9.10 -12.39 -0.27
N SER A 187 8.15 -11.53 -0.56
CA SER A 187 6.79 -11.94 -0.86
C SER A 187 6.70 -12.75 -2.17
N GLU A 188 7.44 -12.35 -3.20
CA GLU A 188 7.52 -13.08 -4.46
C GLU A 188 8.23 -14.43 -4.30
N LEU A 189 9.30 -14.51 -3.51
CA LEU A 189 9.97 -15.76 -3.18
C LEU A 189 9.03 -16.76 -2.49
N LEU A 190 8.31 -16.33 -1.46
CA LEU A 190 7.32 -17.16 -0.76
C LEU A 190 6.19 -17.59 -1.69
N SER A 191 5.72 -16.69 -2.53
CA SER A 191 4.70 -17.00 -3.54
C SER A 191 5.14 -18.13 -4.48
N GLN A 192 6.37 -18.06 -5.01
CA GLN A 192 6.91 -19.13 -5.85
C GLN A 192 7.03 -20.48 -5.11
N MET A 193 7.41 -20.44 -3.82
CA MET A 193 7.49 -21.65 -3.00
C MET A 193 6.11 -22.28 -2.77
N LEU A 194 5.07 -21.47 -2.50
CA LEU A 194 3.69 -21.93 -2.32
C LEU A 194 3.11 -22.51 -3.62
N LEU A 195 3.37 -21.87 -4.78
CA LEU A 195 2.98 -22.39 -6.09
C LEU A 195 3.55 -23.79 -6.34
N ARG A 196 4.83 -24.03 -5.99
CA ARG A 196 5.47 -25.36 -6.10
C ARG A 196 4.82 -26.42 -5.19
N ARG A 197 4.21 -26.01 -4.08
CA ARG A 197 3.45 -26.87 -3.17
C ARG A 197 1.98 -27.02 -3.56
N GLY A 198 1.52 -26.35 -4.63
CA GLY A 198 0.14 -26.39 -5.11
C GLY A 198 -0.85 -25.60 -4.24
N ILE A 199 -0.37 -24.71 -3.35
CA ILE A 199 -1.21 -23.88 -2.49
C ILE A 199 -1.64 -22.63 -3.24
N GLN A 200 -2.96 -22.48 -3.42
CA GLN A 200 -3.54 -21.25 -3.94
C GLN A 200 -3.40 -20.12 -2.90
N HIS A 201 -2.93 -18.98 -3.34
CA HIS A 201 -2.71 -17.84 -2.45
C HIS A 201 -2.82 -16.53 -3.22
N THR A 202 -2.99 -15.45 -2.49
CA THR A 202 -3.02 -14.10 -3.04
C THR A 202 -1.83 -13.31 -2.51
N VAL A 203 -1.15 -12.56 -3.38
CA VAL A 203 -0.05 -11.68 -3.00
C VAL A 203 -0.54 -10.24 -3.02
N LEU A 204 -0.47 -9.60 -1.87
CA LEU A 204 -0.78 -8.19 -1.69
C LEU A 204 0.53 -7.42 -1.61
N ASN A 205 0.90 -6.81 -2.69
CA ASN A 205 2.02 -5.89 -2.75
C ASN A 205 1.58 -4.61 -3.46
N ALA A 206 2.42 -3.60 -3.38
CA ALA A 206 2.14 -2.30 -3.91
C ALA A 206 1.94 -2.23 -5.44
N LYS A 207 2.28 -3.29 -6.19
CA LYS A 207 1.99 -3.40 -7.62
C LYS A 207 0.49 -3.53 -7.92
N PHE A 208 -0.32 -3.97 -6.94
CA PHE A 208 -1.76 -4.24 -7.09
C PHE A 208 -2.64 -3.37 -6.19
N HIS A 209 -2.24 -2.13 -5.99
CA HIS A 209 -2.88 -1.18 -5.08
C HIS A 209 -4.41 -1.03 -5.29
N GLU A 210 -4.87 -1.08 -6.54
CA GLU A 210 -6.31 -0.96 -6.86
C GLU A 210 -7.16 -2.14 -6.35
N LYS A 211 -6.54 -3.32 -6.15
CA LYS A 211 -7.19 -4.53 -5.64
C LYS A 211 -6.94 -4.78 -4.15
N GLU A 212 -6.20 -3.89 -3.48
CA GLU A 212 -5.81 -4.08 -2.07
C GLU A 212 -7.02 -4.33 -1.18
N ALA A 213 -8.03 -3.46 -1.25
CA ALA A 213 -9.22 -3.56 -0.43
C ALA A 213 -10.01 -4.87 -0.68
N GLU A 214 -10.06 -5.32 -1.94
CA GLU A 214 -10.70 -6.59 -2.31
C GLU A 214 -9.95 -7.79 -1.73
N ILE A 215 -8.63 -7.80 -1.85
CA ILE A 215 -7.77 -8.88 -1.35
C ILE A 215 -7.86 -8.96 0.18
N VAL A 216 -7.76 -7.82 0.87
CA VAL A 216 -7.86 -7.76 2.33
C VAL A 216 -9.25 -8.22 2.81
N ALA A 217 -10.30 -7.79 2.11
CA ALA A 217 -11.67 -8.22 2.42
C ALA A 217 -11.86 -9.74 2.34
N GLN A 218 -11.08 -10.44 1.53
CA GLN A 218 -11.16 -11.89 1.35
C GLN A 218 -10.14 -12.67 2.19
N ALA A 219 -9.17 -12.01 2.83
CA ALA A 219 -8.09 -12.67 3.58
C ALA A 219 -8.58 -13.47 4.81
N GLY A 220 -9.76 -13.14 5.32
CA GLY A 220 -10.39 -13.85 6.46
C GLY A 220 -11.26 -15.04 6.08
N LYS A 221 -11.36 -15.44 4.81
CA LYS A 221 -12.16 -16.57 4.35
C LYS A 221 -11.50 -17.90 4.71
N LEU A 222 -12.33 -18.95 4.82
CA LEU A 222 -11.87 -20.31 5.13
C LEU A 222 -10.79 -20.76 4.14
N GLY A 223 -9.64 -21.19 4.65
CA GLY A 223 -8.51 -21.67 3.86
C GLY A 223 -7.80 -20.61 3.00
N ALA A 224 -8.13 -19.34 3.15
CA ALA A 224 -7.44 -18.27 2.42
C ALA A 224 -5.97 -18.17 2.85
N VAL A 225 -5.06 -18.00 1.89
CA VAL A 225 -3.64 -17.73 2.15
C VAL A 225 -3.30 -16.40 1.49
N THR A 226 -2.90 -15.42 2.30
CA THR A 226 -2.55 -14.07 1.83
C THR A 226 -1.13 -13.72 2.25
N ILE A 227 -0.28 -13.36 1.28
CA ILE A 227 1.05 -12.82 1.54
C ILE A 227 0.96 -11.31 1.39
N ALA A 228 1.35 -10.56 2.41
CA ALA A 228 1.31 -9.11 2.40
C ALA A 228 2.66 -8.50 2.79
N THR A 229 3.06 -7.40 2.17
CA THR A 229 4.13 -6.58 2.72
C THR A 229 3.62 -5.78 3.91
N ASN A 230 4.51 -5.35 4.80
CA ASN A 230 4.21 -4.66 6.06
C ASN A 230 3.24 -3.46 5.94
N MET A 231 3.11 -2.87 4.77
CA MET A 231 2.24 -1.70 4.53
C MET A 231 0.88 -2.07 3.96
N ALA A 232 0.69 -3.33 3.55
CA ALA A 232 -0.56 -3.79 2.95
C ALA A 232 -1.62 -4.07 4.02
N GLY A 233 -2.86 -3.71 3.74
CA GLY A 233 -3.99 -3.90 4.66
C GLY A 233 -4.15 -2.82 5.74
N ARG A 234 -3.36 -1.76 5.71
CA ARG A 234 -3.52 -0.65 6.64
C ARG A 234 -4.82 0.12 6.35
N GLY A 235 -5.66 0.26 7.37
CA GLY A 235 -6.94 0.98 7.25
C GLY A 235 -8.11 0.13 6.73
N THR A 236 -7.92 -1.18 6.56
CA THR A 236 -9.00 -2.12 6.21
C THR A 236 -8.97 -3.31 7.16
N ASP A 237 -10.08 -3.57 7.83
CA ASP A 237 -10.19 -4.70 8.76
C ASP A 237 -10.33 -6.03 8.01
N ILE A 238 -9.60 -7.05 8.47
CA ILE A 238 -9.77 -8.43 8.00
C ILE A 238 -10.88 -9.08 8.82
N MET A 239 -12.04 -9.23 8.19
CA MET A 239 -13.20 -9.87 8.82
C MET A 239 -13.20 -11.37 8.58
N LEU A 240 -13.37 -12.17 9.65
CA LEU A 240 -13.45 -13.63 9.53
C LEU A 240 -14.68 -14.04 8.72
N GLY A 241 -14.46 -14.88 7.71
CA GLY A 241 -15.47 -15.30 6.72
C GLY A 241 -15.64 -14.33 5.55
N GLY A 242 -15.06 -13.13 5.61
CA GLY A 242 -15.15 -12.10 4.56
C GLY A 242 -15.77 -10.80 5.05
N ASN A 243 -15.65 -9.76 4.25
CA ASN A 243 -16.15 -8.42 4.58
C ASN A 243 -17.49 -8.14 3.86
N ALA A 244 -18.59 -8.17 4.62
CA ALA A 244 -19.95 -7.96 4.10
C ALA A 244 -20.15 -6.52 3.56
N GLU A 245 -19.53 -5.52 4.18
CA GLU A 245 -19.63 -4.13 3.74
C GLU A 245 -18.96 -3.92 2.38
N PHE A 246 -17.79 -4.50 2.22
CA PHE A 246 -17.09 -4.48 0.93
C PHE A 246 -17.93 -5.14 -0.17
N MET A 247 -18.51 -6.31 0.13
CA MET A 247 -19.35 -7.03 -0.84
C MET A 247 -20.61 -6.25 -1.19
N ALA A 248 -21.26 -5.61 -0.23
CA ALA A 248 -22.44 -4.78 -0.47
C ALA A 248 -22.11 -3.57 -1.37
N LYS A 249 -21.01 -2.86 -1.09
CA LYS A 249 -20.53 -1.75 -1.93
C LYS A 249 -20.18 -2.21 -3.35
N HIS A 250 -19.53 -3.38 -3.47
CA HIS A 250 -19.20 -3.96 -4.77
C HIS A 250 -20.43 -4.33 -5.59
N ASP A 251 -21.48 -4.88 -4.95
CA ASP A 251 -22.73 -5.21 -5.60
C ASP A 251 -23.48 -3.95 -6.04
N MET A 252 -23.48 -2.88 -5.25
CA MET A 252 -24.00 -1.58 -5.67
C MET A 252 -23.26 -1.07 -6.93
N LYS A 253 -21.93 -1.13 -6.93
CA LYS A 253 -21.13 -0.71 -8.08
C LYS A 253 -21.44 -1.54 -9.33
N LYS A 254 -21.62 -2.84 -9.20
CA LYS A 254 -22.09 -3.72 -10.29
C LYS A 254 -23.50 -3.39 -10.78
N ALA A 255 -24.36 -2.93 -9.89
CA ALA A 255 -25.72 -2.51 -10.24
C ALA A 255 -25.76 -1.13 -10.92
N GLY A 256 -24.59 -0.46 -11.10
CA GLY A 256 -24.46 0.81 -11.80
C GLY A 256 -24.53 2.06 -10.94
N TYR A 257 -24.45 1.92 -9.59
CA TYR A 257 -24.37 3.07 -8.69
C TYR A 257 -22.97 3.70 -8.74
N GLU A 258 -22.93 5.03 -8.80
CA GLU A 258 -21.68 5.81 -8.78
C GLU A 258 -21.05 5.81 -7.38
N ASP A 259 -19.72 6.03 -7.31
CA ASP A 259 -18.98 6.05 -6.05
C ASP A 259 -19.51 7.11 -5.06
N GLU A 260 -20.02 8.22 -5.56
CA GLU A 260 -20.67 9.28 -4.76
C GLU A 260 -21.99 8.78 -4.13
N GLN A 261 -22.82 8.08 -4.89
CA GLN A 261 -24.07 7.48 -4.39
C GLN A 261 -23.80 6.42 -3.32
N ILE A 262 -22.75 5.61 -3.51
CA ILE A 262 -22.32 4.60 -2.53
C ILE A 262 -21.81 5.28 -1.25
N SER A 263 -21.07 6.38 -1.36
CA SER A 263 -20.60 7.18 -0.23
C SER A 263 -21.80 7.76 0.56
N ILE A 264 -22.79 8.30 -0.12
CA ILE A 264 -24.03 8.81 0.48
C ILE A 264 -24.82 7.69 1.18
N ALA A 265 -24.95 6.52 0.54
CA ALA A 265 -25.64 5.36 1.11
C ALA A 265 -25.00 4.86 2.41
N THR A 266 -23.69 5.02 2.56
CA THR A 266 -22.92 4.60 3.75
C THR A 266 -22.73 5.70 4.79
N SER A 267 -23.21 6.91 4.52
CA SER A 267 -23.11 8.06 5.43
C SER A 267 -24.15 8.00 6.55
N TYR A 268 -23.86 8.70 7.68
CA TYR A 268 -24.70 8.70 8.88
C TYR A 268 -25.36 10.08 9.16
N PHE A 269 -25.31 11.02 8.21
CA PHE A 269 -25.95 12.32 8.43
C PHE A 269 -27.48 12.17 8.41
N ASP A 270 -28.18 12.95 9.24
CA ASP A 270 -29.63 12.97 9.26
C ASP A 270 -30.16 13.63 7.98
N THR A 271 -31.14 12.98 7.33
CA THR A 271 -31.75 13.48 6.10
C THR A 271 -33.17 12.94 5.95
N GLU A 272 -34.04 13.76 5.37
CA GLU A 272 -35.42 13.41 4.97
C GLU A 272 -35.50 13.19 3.44
N ASP A 273 -34.36 13.25 2.73
CA ASP A 273 -34.29 13.06 1.28
C ASP A 273 -34.62 11.62 0.93
N GLU A 274 -35.72 11.43 0.18
CA GLU A 274 -36.24 10.13 -0.22
C GLU A 274 -35.24 9.33 -1.08
N GLU A 275 -34.43 9.99 -1.93
CA GLU A 275 -33.43 9.34 -2.76
C GLU A 275 -32.30 8.78 -1.89
N VAL A 276 -31.83 9.56 -0.91
CA VAL A 276 -30.80 9.13 0.04
C VAL A 276 -31.30 7.98 0.91
N LEU A 277 -32.55 8.05 1.38
CA LEU A 277 -33.18 6.98 2.16
C LEU A 277 -33.33 5.69 1.35
N ALA A 278 -33.68 5.78 0.06
CA ALA A 278 -33.75 4.64 -0.86
C ALA A 278 -32.36 3.99 -1.08
N LEU A 279 -31.32 4.81 -1.28
CA LEU A 279 -29.94 4.33 -1.40
C LEU A 279 -29.45 3.61 -0.13
N ARG A 280 -29.74 4.19 1.04
CA ARG A 280 -29.41 3.58 2.34
C ARG A 280 -30.12 2.26 2.56
N LYS A 281 -31.40 2.18 2.17
CA LYS A 281 -32.17 0.93 2.25
C LYS A 281 -31.56 -0.14 1.36
N THR A 282 -31.25 0.19 0.09
CA THR A 282 -30.61 -0.73 -0.84
C THR A 282 -29.29 -1.25 -0.29
N TYR A 283 -28.45 -0.38 0.25
CA TYR A 283 -27.20 -0.79 0.88
C TYR A 283 -27.44 -1.68 2.10
N ALA A 284 -28.38 -1.31 2.99
CA ALA A 284 -28.70 -2.10 4.18
C ALA A 284 -29.20 -3.50 3.84
N ASP A 285 -30.06 -3.64 2.83
CA ASP A 285 -30.59 -4.93 2.37
C ASP A 285 -29.46 -5.81 1.82
N LEU A 286 -28.56 -5.26 0.99
CA LEU A 286 -27.38 -5.96 0.48
C LEU A 286 -26.43 -6.35 1.62
N LEU A 287 -26.16 -5.44 2.54
CA LEU A 287 -25.32 -5.69 3.70
C LEU A 287 -25.85 -6.83 4.57
N GLN A 288 -27.15 -6.82 4.84
CA GLN A 288 -27.79 -7.85 5.64
C GLN A 288 -27.71 -9.21 4.94
N LYS A 289 -27.99 -9.27 3.65
CA LYS A 289 -27.85 -10.48 2.81
C LYS A 289 -26.44 -11.07 2.90
N HIS A 290 -25.41 -10.23 2.76
CA HIS A 290 -24.03 -10.68 2.87
C HIS A 290 -23.63 -11.09 4.28
N LYS A 291 -24.10 -10.40 5.32
CA LYS A 291 -23.86 -10.81 6.72
C LYS A 291 -24.43 -12.20 7.03
N GLU A 292 -25.62 -12.48 6.56
CA GLU A 292 -26.26 -13.79 6.73
C GLU A 292 -25.53 -14.90 5.97
N ALA A 293 -25.08 -14.62 4.75
CA ALA A 293 -24.31 -15.57 3.93
C ALA A 293 -22.92 -15.88 4.51
N ILE A 294 -22.25 -14.88 5.08
CA ILE A 294 -20.89 -15.01 5.64
C ILE A 294 -20.90 -15.68 7.03
N ARG A 295 -21.98 -15.52 7.81
CA ARG A 295 -22.04 -15.97 9.19
C ARG A 295 -21.62 -17.44 9.41
N PRO A 296 -22.10 -18.42 8.65
CA PRO A 296 -21.69 -19.82 8.83
C PRO A 296 -20.20 -20.05 8.56
N GLU A 297 -19.63 -19.36 7.55
CA GLU A 297 -18.21 -19.41 7.24
C GLU A 297 -17.37 -18.77 8.35
N ALA A 298 -17.80 -17.62 8.87
CA ALA A 298 -17.13 -16.94 9.97
C ALA A 298 -17.11 -17.81 11.26
N GLU A 299 -18.18 -18.56 11.53
CA GLU A 299 -18.22 -19.49 12.66
C GLU A 299 -17.23 -20.64 12.46
N ARG A 300 -17.17 -21.24 11.28
CA ARG A 300 -16.19 -22.29 10.95
C ARG A 300 -14.75 -21.79 11.05
N VAL A 301 -14.47 -20.58 10.57
CA VAL A 301 -13.12 -19.97 10.71
C VAL A 301 -12.74 -19.82 12.18
N ARG A 302 -13.67 -19.42 13.05
CA ARG A 302 -13.41 -19.35 14.50
C ARG A 302 -13.13 -20.71 15.11
N GLU A 303 -13.87 -21.73 14.71
CA GLU A 303 -13.69 -23.13 15.18
C GLU A 303 -12.30 -23.68 14.85
N VAL A 304 -11.76 -23.37 13.65
CA VAL A 304 -10.40 -23.80 13.26
C VAL A 304 -9.29 -22.94 13.83
N GLY A 305 -9.60 -21.94 14.65
CA GLY A 305 -8.63 -21.11 15.38
C GLY A 305 -8.49 -19.67 14.89
N GLY A 306 -9.39 -19.21 14.01
CA GLY A 306 -9.36 -17.84 13.49
C GLY A 306 -8.25 -17.60 12.47
N LEU A 307 -7.90 -16.34 12.23
CA LEU A 307 -6.82 -15.94 11.33
C LEU A 307 -5.46 -16.25 11.97
N TYR A 308 -4.62 -17.03 11.28
CA TYR A 308 -3.25 -17.30 11.68
C TYR A 308 -2.31 -16.30 11.03
N ILE A 309 -1.51 -15.58 11.83
CA ILE A 309 -0.62 -14.53 11.35
C ILE A 309 0.82 -14.98 11.49
N ILE A 310 1.58 -14.95 10.39
CA ILE A 310 2.99 -15.28 10.34
C ILE A 310 3.80 -14.02 9.99
N GLY A 311 4.57 -13.48 10.93
CA GLY A 311 5.61 -12.50 10.64
C GLY A 311 6.89 -13.21 10.23
N THR A 312 7.36 -13.02 9.01
CA THR A 312 8.56 -13.72 8.53
C THR A 312 9.86 -13.22 9.15
N GLU A 313 9.84 -12.01 9.70
CA GLU A 313 10.94 -11.38 10.42
C GLU A 313 10.46 -10.17 11.21
N ARG A 314 11.27 -9.68 12.14
CA ARG A 314 11.00 -8.45 12.88
C ARG A 314 11.27 -7.24 12.00
N HIS A 315 10.44 -6.20 12.18
CA HIS A 315 10.62 -4.90 11.56
C HIS A 315 11.51 -3.99 12.40
N GLU A 316 11.94 -2.86 11.84
CA GLU A 316 12.75 -1.86 12.53
C GLU A 316 12.03 -1.23 13.73
N SER A 317 10.70 -1.15 13.69
CA SER A 317 9.87 -0.63 14.77
C SER A 317 8.92 -1.69 15.30
N ARG A 318 8.86 -1.81 16.64
CA ARG A 318 7.89 -2.68 17.33
C ARG A 318 6.45 -2.32 16.99
N ARG A 319 6.18 -1.06 16.68
CA ARG A 319 4.87 -0.58 16.23
C ARG A 319 4.39 -1.30 14.97
N ILE A 320 5.28 -1.56 14.01
CA ILE A 320 4.94 -2.27 12.77
C ILE A 320 4.63 -3.74 13.07
N ASP A 321 5.41 -4.39 13.94
CA ASP A 321 5.14 -5.76 14.37
C ASP A 321 3.79 -5.88 15.07
N ASN A 322 3.46 -4.94 15.95
CA ASN A 322 2.17 -4.90 16.63
C ASN A 322 1.02 -4.67 15.64
N GLN A 323 1.22 -3.82 14.63
CA GLN A 323 0.21 -3.57 13.60
C GLN A 323 -0.08 -4.82 12.75
N LEU A 324 0.93 -5.66 12.49
CA LEU A 324 0.72 -6.93 11.77
C LEU A 324 -0.13 -7.91 12.59
N ARG A 325 -0.01 -7.87 13.92
CA ARG A 325 -0.79 -8.74 14.82
C ARG A 325 -2.26 -8.33 14.96
N GLY A 326 -2.60 -7.09 14.64
CA GLY A 326 -3.96 -6.54 14.74
C GLY A 326 -4.17 -5.62 15.92
#